data_cb9ba628960a35e944bb571075005228
#
_entry.id   cb9ba628960a35e944bb571075005228
#
_cell.length_a   1.000
_cell.length_b   1.000
_cell.length_c   1.000
_cell.angle_alpha   90.00
_cell.angle_beta   90.00
_cell.angle_gamma   90.00
#
_symmetry.space_group_name_H-M   'P 1'
#
loop_
_entity.id
_entity.type
_entity.pdbx_description
1 polymer ?
#
loop_
_entity_poly.entity_id
_entity_poly.type
_entity_poly.pdbx_seq_one_letter_code
_entity_poly.pdbx_strand_id
1 'polypeptide(L)'
;MKYSELNLRELEVEKTSIKLNSGVDLDVRTYLPIDDKADLISWAIEMALDDKTGCISPIRFEVCFAVAVVKWYADIEIDDNITLSAIYDTFEFNEVINQVMGAIPIAEIDFLRDLAKDTAEDIVRYNNSFAGTMSLVSGDASNLDAQLSNIFGQIKNSEGLE
;
A
#
# COMPACT_ATOMS: atom_id res chain seq x y z
N MET A 1 22.53 -18.61 18.42
CA MET A 1 21.65 -17.68 19.17
C MET A 1 20.22 -17.92 18.70
N LYS A 2 19.25 -18.07 19.61
CA LYS A 2 17.83 -18.24 19.24
C LYS A 2 17.15 -16.88 19.30
N TYR A 3 16.06 -16.70 18.51
CA TYR A 3 15.28 -15.45 18.51
C TYR A 3 14.86 -15.02 19.92
N SER A 4 14.43 -15.98 20.75
CA SER A 4 14.04 -15.75 22.15
C SER A 4 15.16 -15.22 23.05
N GLU A 5 16.45 -15.39 22.65
CA GLU A 5 17.61 -14.92 23.41
C GLU A 5 17.93 -13.44 23.12
N LEU A 6 17.33 -12.85 22.05
CA LEU A 6 17.55 -11.46 21.68
C LEU A 6 16.87 -10.47 22.64
N ASN A 7 15.93 -10.95 23.48
CA ASN A 7 15.20 -10.12 24.45
C ASN A 7 14.64 -8.82 23.85
N LEU A 8 14.09 -8.93 22.63
CA LEU A 8 13.51 -7.80 21.90
C LEU A 8 12.18 -7.40 22.55
N ARG A 9 11.86 -6.11 22.44
CA ARG A 9 10.55 -5.61 22.85
C ARG A 9 9.50 -6.04 21.82
N GLU A 10 8.29 -6.31 22.28
CA GLU A 10 7.14 -6.47 21.40
C GLU A 10 6.88 -5.16 20.64
N LEU A 11 6.36 -5.28 19.42
CA LEU A 11 6.02 -4.14 18.59
C LEU A 11 4.80 -3.43 19.21
N GLU A 12 5.02 -2.24 19.75
CA GLU A 12 3.96 -1.31 20.12
C GLU A 12 3.89 -0.24 19.02
N VAL A 13 2.76 -0.16 18.30
CA VAL A 13 2.57 0.84 17.26
C VAL A 13 2.25 2.18 17.93
N GLU A 14 3.23 3.09 17.87
CA GLU A 14 3.06 4.45 18.36
C GLU A 14 2.11 5.23 17.44
N LYS A 15 1.28 6.09 18.04
CA LYS A 15 0.37 6.99 17.33
C LYS A 15 0.73 8.44 17.67
N THR A 16 0.67 9.29 16.66
CA THR A 16 0.79 10.74 16.80
C THR A 16 -0.56 11.36 16.51
N SER A 17 -1.08 12.17 17.45
CA SER A 17 -2.33 12.91 17.20
C SER A 17 -2.03 14.18 16.44
N ILE A 18 -2.69 14.38 15.30
CA ILE A 18 -2.60 15.58 14.48
C ILE A 18 -3.96 16.28 14.44
N LYS A 19 -3.95 17.59 14.30
CA LYS A 19 -5.18 18.36 14.15
C LYS A 19 -5.35 18.76 12.68
N LEU A 20 -6.36 18.24 12.04
CA LEU A 20 -6.70 18.61 10.66
C LEU A 20 -7.16 20.06 10.56
N ASN A 21 -7.03 20.65 9.38
CA ASN A 21 -7.53 22.01 9.09
C ASN A 21 -9.05 22.15 9.32
N SER A 22 -9.77 21.03 9.22
CA SER A 22 -11.21 20.94 9.58
C SER A 22 -11.48 21.07 11.08
N GLY A 23 -10.44 21.04 11.92
CA GLY A 23 -10.54 21.06 13.39
C GLY A 23 -10.73 19.68 14.04
N VAL A 24 -10.77 18.61 13.25
CA VAL A 24 -10.85 17.22 13.73
C VAL A 24 -9.47 16.75 14.17
N ASP A 25 -9.39 16.12 15.34
CA ASP A 25 -8.19 15.45 15.80
C ASP A 25 -8.14 14.02 15.19
N LEU A 26 -7.00 13.67 14.63
CA LEU A 26 -6.78 12.40 13.94
C LEU A 26 -5.52 11.72 14.49
N ASP A 27 -5.66 10.46 14.89
CA ASP A 27 -4.55 9.65 15.36
C ASP A 27 -3.90 8.93 14.19
N VAL A 28 -2.62 9.23 13.95
CA VAL A 28 -1.83 8.66 12.86
C VAL A 28 -0.78 7.70 13.44
N ARG A 29 -0.75 6.47 12.95
CA ARG A 29 0.30 5.50 13.27
C ARG A 29 1.63 5.97 12.70
N THR A 30 2.73 5.81 13.43
CA THR A 30 4.06 6.17 12.93
C THR A 30 4.75 5.01 12.22
N TYR A 31 4.21 3.81 12.36
CA TYR A 31 4.69 2.56 11.78
C TYR A 31 3.53 1.61 11.49
N LEU A 32 3.62 0.83 10.43
CA LEU A 32 2.70 -0.29 10.16
C LEU A 32 3.42 -1.62 10.27
N PRO A 33 2.77 -2.66 10.85
CA PRO A 33 3.22 -4.05 10.74
C PRO A 33 3.35 -4.46 9.27
N ILE A 34 4.19 -5.46 9.00
CA ILE A 34 4.47 -5.88 7.62
C ILE A 34 3.22 -6.38 6.88
N ASP A 35 2.29 -7.00 7.59
CA ASP A 35 1.04 -7.46 6.98
C ASP A 35 0.16 -6.27 6.56
N ASP A 36 0.01 -5.23 7.40
CA ASP A 36 -0.71 -4.00 7.07
C ASP A 36 -0.05 -3.25 5.89
N LYS A 37 1.29 -3.27 5.80
CA LYS A 37 2.04 -2.71 4.65
C LYS A 37 1.73 -3.47 3.37
N ALA A 38 1.69 -4.79 3.43
CA ALA A 38 1.34 -5.63 2.29
C ALA A 38 -0.09 -5.36 1.81
N ASP A 39 -1.04 -5.24 2.73
CA ASP A 39 -2.44 -4.93 2.41
C ASP A 39 -2.57 -3.53 1.78
N LEU A 40 -1.88 -2.52 2.32
CA LEU A 40 -1.83 -1.18 1.77
C LEU A 40 -1.32 -1.18 0.32
N ILE A 41 -0.20 -1.86 0.07
CA ILE A 41 0.43 -1.92 -1.26
C ILE A 41 -0.46 -2.67 -2.24
N SER A 42 -1.00 -3.82 -1.82
CA SER A 42 -1.92 -4.61 -2.65
C SER A 42 -3.12 -3.79 -3.07
N TRP A 43 -3.77 -3.13 -2.13
CA TRP A 43 -4.93 -2.28 -2.41
C TRP A 43 -4.58 -1.12 -3.37
N ALA A 44 -3.44 -0.44 -3.15
CA ALA A 44 -3.02 0.66 -4.01
C ALA A 44 -2.77 0.20 -5.45
N ILE A 45 -2.18 -0.98 -5.64
CA ILE A 45 -1.90 -1.56 -6.95
C ILE A 45 -3.20 -2.02 -7.64
N GLU A 46 -4.06 -2.74 -6.92
CA GLU A 46 -5.36 -3.18 -7.45
C GLU A 46 -6.19 -2.00 -7.96
N MET A 47 -6.27 -0.93 -7.17
CA MET A 47 -7.00 0.29 -7.55
C MET A 47 -6.35 1.06 -8.70
N ALA A 48 -5.04 0.91 -8.92
CA ALA A 48 -4.30 1.56 -10.00
C ALA A 48 -4.30 0.75 -11.30
N LEU A 49 -4.53 -0.56 -11.22
CA LEU A 49 -4.51 -1.47 -12.36
C LEU A 49 -5.70 -1.18 -13.29
N ASP A 50 -5.44 -1.21 -14.59
CA ASP A 50 -6.49 -1.22 -15.62
C ASP A 50 -6.81 -2.66 -15.98
N ASP A 51 -8.04 -3.10 -15.68
CA ASP A 51 -8.48 -4.49 -15.85
C ASP A 51 -8.45 -4.96 -17.31
N LYS A 52 -8.50 -4.03 -18.26
CA LYS A 52 -8.54 -4.37 -19.70
C LYS A 52 -7.15 -4.52 -20.29
N THR A 53 -6.21 -3.71 -19.83
CA THR A 53 -4.86 -3.66 -20.40
C THR A 53 -3.82 -4.34 -19.52
N GLY A 54 -4.14 -4.58 -18.24
CA GLY A 54 -3.17 -5.07 -17.25
C GLY A 54 -2.04 -4.08 -16.96
N CYS A 55 -2.23 -2.82 -17.36
CA CYS A 55 -1.25 -1.76 -17.15
C CYS A 55 -1.57 -0.93 -15.93
N ILE A 56 -0.53 -0.37 -15.32
CA ILE A 56 -0.65 0.58 -14.22
C ILE A 56 -0.29 1.97 -14.73
N SER A 57 -1.23 2.92 -14.61
CA SER A 57 -0.94 4.32 -14.89
C SER A 57 -0.13 4.92 -13.74
N PRO A 58 1.07 5.51 -13.99
CA PRO A 58 1.87 6.11 -12.93
C PRO A 58 1.12 7.17 -12.11
N ILE A 59 0.33 8.01 -12.78
CA ILE A 59 -0.46 9.06 -12.09
C ILE A 59 -1.52 8.41 -11.20
N ARG A 60 -2.25 7.42 -11.73
CA ARG A 60 -3.27 6.71 -10.95
C ARG A 60 -2.66 5.97 -9.78
N PHE A 61 -1.47 5.39 -9.96
CA PHE A 61 -0.74 4.73 -8.89
C PHE A 61 -0.40 5.69 -7.74
N GLU A 62 0.14 6.88 -8.03
CA GLU A 62 0.45 7.88 -7.00
C GLU A 62 -0.81 8.34 -6.25
N VAL A 63 -1.93 8.52 -6.94
CA VAL A 63 -3.23 8.83 -6.32
C VAL A 63 -3.68 7.71 -5.39
N CYS A 64 -3.65 6.46 -5.86
CA CYS A 64 -4.04 5.29 -5.08
C CYS A 64 -3.13 5.11 -3.86
N PHE A 65 -1.82 5.26 -4.04
CA PHE A 65 -0.84 5.15 -2.97
C PHE A 65 -1.06 6.22 -1.88
N ALA A 66 -1.27 7.49 -2.27
CA ALA A 66 -1.53 8.56 -1.31
C ALA A 66 -2.81 8.31 -0.49
N VAL A 67 -3.90 7.87 -1.13
CA VAL A 67 -5.14 7.52 -0.44
C VAL A 67 -4.95 6.31 0.46
N ALA A 68 -4.20 5.29 0.01
CA ALA A 68 -3.89 4.11 0.80
C ALA A 68 -3.10 4.47 2.07
N VAL A 69 -2.09 5.34 1.96
CA VAL A 69 -1.34 5.80 3.14
C VAL A 69 -2.28 6.45 4.15
N VAL A 70 -3.15 7.36 3.73
CA VAL A 70 -4.11 7.99 4.64
C VAL A 70 -5.02 6.96 5.28
N LYS A 71 -5.58 6.03 4.48
CA LYS A 71 -6.49 4.99 4.95
C LYS A 71 -5.86 4.11 6.04
N TRP A 72 -4.65 3.58 5.80
CA TRP A 72 -4.02 2.62 6.70
C TRP A 72 -3.36 3.26 7.92
N TYR A 73 -2.71 4.42 7.74
CA TYR A 73 -2.02 5.07 8.86
C TYR A 73 -2.95 5.81 9.80
N ALA A 74 -4.03 6.37 9.27
CA ALA A 74 -5.03 7.08 10.07
C ALA A 74 -6.27 6.24 10.41
N ASP A 75 -6.29 4.97 9.99
CA ASP A 75 -7.38 4.01 10.25
C ASP A 75 -8.75 4.54 9.80
N ILE A 76 -8.78 5.13 8.59
CA ILE A 76 -10.00 5.74 8.04
C ILE A 76 -10.73 4.71 7.19
N GLU A 77 -12.01 4.47 7.49
CA GLU A 77 -12.90 3.74 6.60
C GLU A 77 -13.33 4.65 5.44
N ILE A 78 -13.24 4.13 4.23
CA ILE A 78 -13.63 4.84 3.00
C ILE A 78 -14.93 4.21 2.50
N ASP A 79 -15.94 5.04 2.28
CA ASP A 79 -17.23 4.61 1.77
C ASP A 79 -17.11 4.13 0.32
N ASP A 80 -17.63 2.94 0.01
CA ASP A 80 -17.62 2.32 -1.32
C ASP A 80 -18.38 3.15 -2.38
N ASN A 81 -19.23 4.07 -1.93
CA ASN A 81 -20.06 4.91 -2.82
C ASN A 81 -19.31 6.13 -3.38
N ILE A 82 -18.10 6.41 -2.91
CA ILE A 82 -17.31 7.58 -3.31
C ILE A 82 -16.21 7.13 -4.25
N THR A 83 -16.05 7.83 -5.38
CA THR A 83 -14.98 7.51 -6.32
C THR A 83 -13.62 7.87 -5.73
N LEU A 84 -12.59 7.09 -6.08
CA LEU A 84 -11.22 7.31 -5.61
C LEU A 84 -10.71 8.73 -5.93
N SER A 85 -11.03 9.26 -7.11
CA SER A 85 -10.66 10.62 -7.49
C SER A 85 -11.31 11.67 -6.58
N ALA A 86 -12.58 11.50 -6.25
CA ALA A 86 -13.28 12.41 -5.34
C ALA A 86 -12.70 12.35 -3.91
N ILE A 87 -12.29 11.17 -3.45
CA ILE A 87 -11.61 11.00 -2.16
C ILE A 87 -10.27 11.73 -2.19
N TYR A 88 -9.45 11.47 -3.22
CA TYR A 88 -8.15 12.11 -3.37
C TYR A 88 -8.27 13.63 -3.42
N ASP A 89 -9.15 14.17 -4.27
CA ASP A 89 -9.36 15.61 -4.40
C ASP A 89 -9.80 16.24 -3.07
N THR A 90 -10.65 15.54 -2.31
CA THR A 90 -11.10 15.99 -0.99
C THR A 90 -9.95 16.00 0.01
N PHE A 91 -9.14 14.94 0.03
CA PHE A 91 -7.99 14.85 0.94
C PHE A 91 -6.91 15.87 0.59
N GLU A 92 -6.63 16.07 -0.69
CA GLU A 92 -5.65 17.05 -1.17
C GLU A 92 -6.10 18.48 -0.86
N PHE A 93 -7.35 18.83 -1.20
CA PHE A 93 -7.89 20.16 -0.94
C PHE A 93 -7.89 20.53 0.55
N ASN A 94 -8.09 19.56 1.44
CA ASN A 94 -8.07 19.76 2.89
C ASN A 94 -6.70 19.49 3.51
N GLU A 95 -5.65 19.30 2.71
CA GLU A 95 -4.27 19.02 3.12
C GLU A 95 -4.11 17.76 4.00
N VAL A 96 -5.10 16.84 3.98
CA VAL A 96 -5.08 15.63 4.82
C VAL A 96 -3.89 14.74 4.46
N ILE A 97 -3.60 14.58 3.16
CA ILE A 97 -2.47 13.78 2.68
C ILE A 97 -1.16 14.31 3.26
N ASN A 98 -0.92 15.63 3.13
CA ASN A 98 0.31 16.25 3.60
C ASN A 98 0.45 16.17 5.12
N GLN A 99 -0.65 16.36 5.86
CA GLN A 99 -0.65 16.32 7.33
C GLN A 99 -0.40 14.89 7.84
N VAL A 100 -1.04 13.88 7.24
CA VAL A 100 -0.84 12.47 7.61
C VAL A 100 0.57 12.01 7.25
N MET A 101 1.02 12.25 6.01
CA MET A 101 2.38 11.88 5.58
C MET A 101 3.46 12.60 6.42
N GLY A 102 3.21 13.85 6.82
CA GLY A 102 4.12 14.60 7.68
C GLY A 102 4.24 14.05 9.11
N ALA A 103 3.26 13.29 9.59
CA ALA A 103 3.30 12.63 10.89
C ALA A 103 4.03 11.26 10.87
N ILE A 104 4.27 10.71 9.68
CA ILE A 104 4.96 9.43 9.49
C ILE A 104 6.45 9.70 9.24
N PRO A 105 7.37 8.90 9.82
CA PRO A 105 8.80 9.01 9.52
C PRO A 105 9.07 8.89 8.01
N ILE A 106 9.89 9.79 7.46
CA ILE A 106 10.16 9.83 6.03
C ILE A 106 10.75 8.51 5.50
N ALA A 107 11.60 7.84 6.30
CA ALA A 107 12.16 6.55 5.94
C ALA A 107 11.10 5.45 5.80
N GLU A 108 10.01 5.53 6.54
CA GLU A 108 8.87 4.60 6.45
C GLU A 108 8.10 4.84 5.15
N ILE A 109 7.84 6.09 4.78
CA ILE A 109 7.17 6.44 3.52
C ILE A 109 8.02 6.06 2.31
N ASP A 110 9.33 6.34 2.36
CA ASP A 110 10.26 6.01 1.27
C ASP A 110 10.32 4.49 1.07
N PHE A 111 10.45 3.71 2.15
CA PHE A 111 10.43 2.25 2.11
C PHE A 111 9.14 1.71 1.46
N LEU A 112 7.97 2.22 1.89
CA LEU A 112 6.68 1.80 1.32
C LEU A 112 6.57 2.15 -0.17
N ARG A 113 7.04 3.34 -0.56
CA ARG A 113 6.98 3.79 -1.95
C ARG A 113 7.86 2.95 -2.85
N ASP A 114 9.08 2.64 -2.40
CA ASP A 114 10.01 1.80 -3.15
C ASP A 114 9.43 0.39 -3.30
N LEU A 115 8.97 -0.21 -2.20
CA LEU A 115 8.35 -1.54 -2.23
C LEU A 115 7.11 -1.59 -3.14
N ALA A 116 6.27 -0.56 -3.10
CA ALA A 116 5.08 -0.47 -3.94
C ALA A 116 5.44 -0.33 -5.43
N LYS A 117 6.48 0.46 -5.77
CA LYS A 117 6.97 0.58 -7.15
C LYS A 117 7.55 -0.71 -7.67
N ASP A 118 8.41 -1.36 -6.89
CA ASP A 118 9.02 -2.63 -7.28
C ASP A 118 7.94 -3.70 -7.53
N THR A 119 6.94 -3.78 -6.63
CA THR A 119 5.81 -4.70 -6.78
C THR A 119 4.98 -4.38 -8.04
N ALA A 120 4.70 -3.10 -8.29
CA ALA A 120 3.95 -2.67 -9.49
C ALA A 120 4.71 -3.00 -10.78
N GLU A 121 6.02 -2.78 -10.81
CA GLU A 121 6.88 -3.12 -11.96
C GLU A 121 6.90 -4.62 -12.23
N ASP A 122 6.97 -5.45 -11.19
CA ASP A 122 6.96 -6.90 -11.33
C ASP A 122 5.62 -7.40 -11.86
N ILE A 123 4.49 -6.83 -11.44
CA ILE A 123 3.15 -7.16 -11.96
C ILE A 123 3.04 -6.76 -13.44
N VAL A 124 3.47 -5.56 -13.81
CA VAL A 124 3.46 -5.12 -15.22
C VAL A 124 4.36 -6.01 -16.07
N ARG A 125 5.54 -6.36 -15.57
CA ARG A 125 6.47 -7.28 -16.26
C ARG A 125 5.86 -8.66 -16.45
N TYR A 126 5.19 -9.19 -15.43
CA TYR A 126 4.49 -10.46 -15.54
C TYR A 126 3.35 -10.40 -16.55
N ASN A 127 2.48 -9.37 -16.47
CA ASN A 127 1.35 -9.21 -17.39
C ASN A 127 1.79 -9.07 -18.85
N ASN A 128 2.95 -8.46 -19.08
CA ASN A 128 3.56 -8.36 -20.42
C ASN A 128 4.30 -9.64 -20.85
N SER A 129 4.43 -10.63 -19.98
CA SER A 129 4.97 -11.96 -20.35
C SER A 129 3.94 -12.77 -21.12
N PHE A 130 4.42 -13.83 -21.82
CA PHE A 130 3.53 -14.74 -22.52
C PHE A 130 2.50 -15.39 -21.56
N ALA A 131 2.94 -15.77 -20.37
CA ALA A 131 2.07 -16.36 -19.35
C ALA A 131 0.99 -15.37 -18.87
N GLY A 132 1.37 -14.12 -18.61
CA GLY A 132 0.44 -13.04 -18.22
C GLY A 132 -0.58 -12.75 -19.33
N THR A 133 -0.13 -12.65 -20.58
CA THR A 133 -1.02 -12.43 -21.73
C THR A 133 -2.05 -13.55 -21.88
N MET A 134 -1.64 -14.81 -21.70
CA MET A 134 -2.56 -15.95 -21.74
C MET A 134 -3.56 -15.93 -20.59
N SER A 135 -3.15 -15.53 -19.40
CA SER A 135 -3.99 -15.36 -18.22
C SER A 135 -5.07 -14.28 -18.41
N LEU A 136 -4.69 -13.12 -18.95
CA LEU A 136 -5.62 -12.02 -19.26
C LEU A 136 -6.65 -12.41 -20.33
N VAL A 137 -6.23 -13.17 -21.34
CA VAL A 137 -7.13 -13.67 -22.42
C VAL A 137 -8.09 -14.74 -21.91
N SER A 138 -7.69 -15.56 -20.94
CA SER A 138 -8.56 -16.60 -20.36
C SER A 138 -9.59 -16.05 -19.34
N GLY A 139 -9.50 -14.78 -18.95
CA GLY A 139 -10.42 -14.17 -18.00
C GLY A 139 -10.26 -14.66 -16.57
N ASP A 140 -9.12 -15.24 -16.25
CA ASP A 140 -8.83 -15.84 -14.93
C ASP A 140 -8.38 -14.73 -13.94
N ALA A 141 -9.36 -13.98 -13.42
CA ALA A 141 -9.13 -12.93 -12.42
C ALA A 141 -8.56 -13.45 -11.08
N SER A 142 -8.66 -14.77 -10.83
CA SER A 142 -8.09 -15.44 -9.64
C SER A 142 -6.54 -15.39 -9.58
N ASN A 143 -5.90 -14.89 -10.62
CA ASN A 143 -4.45 -14.93 -10.77
C ASN A 143 -3.73 -13.74 -10.12
N LEU A 144 -4.41 -12.59 -9.92
CA LEU A 144 -3.80 -11.41 -9.31
C LEU A 144 -3.54 -11.63 -7.81
N ASP A 145 -4.54 -12.15 -7.09
CA ASP A 145 -4.40 -12.52 -5.68
C ASP A 145 -3.30 -13.55 -5.44
N ALA A 146 -3.20 -14.55 -6.36
CA ALA A 146 -2.15 -15.56 -6.31
C ALA A 146 -0.77 -14.96 -6.59
N GLN A 147 -0.67 -13.98 -7.49
CA GLN A 147 0.59 -13.29 -7.80
C GLN A 147 1.04 -12.40 -6.66
N LEU A 148 0.15 -11.57 -6.11
CA LEU A 148 0.43 -10.75 -4.95
C LEU A 148 0.85 -11.62 -3.76
N SER A 149 0.14 -12.71 -3.49
CA SER A 149 0.49 -13.67 -2.44
C SER A 149 1.86 -14.31 -2.65
N ASN A 150 2.24 -14.63 -3.89
CA ASN A 150 3.56 -15.18 -4.22
C ASN A 150 4.67 -14.14 -4.03
N ILE A 151 4.47 -12.91 -4.47
CA ILE A 151 5.44 -11.81 -4.32
C ILE A 151 5.67 -11.53 -2.83
N PHE A 152 4.60 -11.37 -2.07
CA PHE A 152 4.70 -11.14 -0.62
C PHE A 152 5.22 -12.36 0.15
N GLY A 153 4.92 -13.58 -0.31
CA GLY A 153 5.50 -14.81 0.23
C GLY A 153 7.01 -14.91 0.01
N GLN A 154 7.51 -14.39 -1.11
CA GLN A 154 8.95 -14.33 -1.39
C GLN A 154 9.66 -13.29 -0.52
N ILE A 155 9.03 -12.13 -0.28
CA ILE A 155 9.55 -11.10 0.63
C ILE A 155 9.66 -11.65 2.05
N LYS A 156 8.61 -12.31 2.56
CA LYS A 156 8.64 -12.97 3.88
C LYS A 156 9.72 -14.05 4.00
N ASN A 157 10.04 -14.75 2.91
CA ASN A 157 11.07 -15.79 2.91
C ASN A 157 12.49 -15.24 2.73
N SER A 158 12.66 -14.08 2.08
CA SER A 158 13.99 -13.47 1.92
C SER A 158 14.50 -12.81 3.20
N GLU A 159 13.61 -12.41 4.11
CA GLU A 159 14.00 -11.90 5.44
C GLU A 159 14.29 -13.01 6.47
N GLY A 160 14.02 -14.27 6.13
CA GLY A 160 14.27 -15.44 6.98
C GLY A 160 15.63 -16.15 6.75
N LEU A 161 16.50 -15.61 5.88
CA LEU A 161 17.79 -16.21 5.53
C LEU A 161 18.94 -15.22 5.82
N GLU A 162 19.19 -15.01 7.12
CA GLU A 162 20.53 -14.72 7.65
C GLU A 162 20.71 -15.33 9.04
#